data_ac6981475aba6f68317c59a1bae1eadf
#
_entry.id   ac6981475aba6f68317c59a1bae1eadf
#
_cell.length_a   1.000
_cell.length_b   1.000
_cell.length_c   1.000
_cell.angle_alpha   90.00
_cell.angle_beta   90.00
_cell.angle_gamma   90.00
#
_symmetry.space_group_name_H-M   'P 1'
#
loop_
_entity.id
_entity.type
_entity.pdbx_description
1 polymer ?
#
loop_
_entity_poly.entity_id
_entity_poly.type
_entity_poly.pdbx_seq_one_letter_code
_entity_poly.pdbx_strand_id
1 'polypeptide(L)'
;MALSSTNIIKVIVVTDDLEKTVSAYKTLLGTGKEPAEQNTGHKEIRAPFMKYKGADITDTPMKVESVFSDNFWFEIIQPLGNNDPWAAWLKEHGTSICSICLLSDGPLEADEEIMKNAGFDSLFKHEKGYEAYEYFDTSKALGVLVEVKEQYK
;
A
#
# COMPACT_ATOMS: atom_id res chain seq x y z
N MET A 1 0.19 13.46 -17.44
CA MET A 1 1.56 13.22 -16.97
C MET A 1 1.56 11.94 -16.13
N ALA A 2 2.55 11.11 -16.30
CA ALA A 2 2.64 9.84 -15.57
C ALA A 2 3.27 10.03 -14.18
N LEU A 3 3.06 9.05 -13.30
CA LEU A 3 3.73 8.99 -11.99
C LEU A 3 5.26 8.95 -12.17
N SER A 4 5.99 9.34 -11.15
CA SER A 4 7.46 9.41 -11.16
C SER A 4 8.11 8.04 -11.40
N SER A 5 7.45 6.96 -11.01
CA SER A 5 7.91 5.60 -11.22
C SER A 5 6.73 4.69 -11.54
N THR A 6 6.98 3.69 -12.39
CA THR A 6 6.04 2.59 -12.65
C THR A 6 6.54 1.27 -12.06
N ASN A 7 7.48 1.34 -11.12
CA ASN A 7 8.03 0.18 -10.45
C ASN A 7 7.04 -0.36 -9.41
N ILE A 8 6.37 -1.46 -9.73
CA ILE A 8 5.49 -2.17 -8.80
C ILE A 8 6.37 -2.97 -7.85
N ILE A 9 6.33 -2.65 -6.57
CA ILE A 9 7.14 -3.33 -5.55
C ILE A 9 6.37 -4.38 -4.78
N LYS A 10 5.06 -4.22 -4.63
CA LYS A 10 4.22 -5.18 -3.93
C LYS A 10 2.77 -5.13 -4.41
N VAL A 11 2.08 -6.23 -4.18
CA VAL A 11 0.63 -6.38 -4.35
C VAL A 11 0.04 -6.64 -2.97
N ILE A 12 -1.01 -5.92 -2.62
CA ILE A 12 -1.64 -6.02 -1.31
C ILE A 12 -2.90 -6.87 -1.42
N VAL A 13 -2.94 -7.91 -0.59
CA VAL A 13 -4.07 -8.82 -0.46
C VAL A 13 -4.71 -8.63 0.90
N VAL A 14 -6.02 -8.50 0.95
CA VAL A 14 -6.76 -8.52 2.21
C VAL A 14 -7.43 -9.87 2.41
N THR A 15 -7.52 -10.31 3.66
CA THR A 15 -8.09 -11.61 4.00
C THR A 15 -8.75 -11.58 5.38
N ASP A 16 -9.70 -12.45 5.61
CA ASP A 16 -10.29 -12.70 6.92
C ASP A 16 -9.57 -13.82 7.70
N ASP A 17 -8.58 -14.48 7.07
CA ASP A 17 -7.78 -15.55 7.67
C ASP A 17 -6.35 -15.48 7.15
N LEU A 18 -5.49 -14.79 7.88
CA LEU A 18 -4.11 -14.54 7.47
C LEU A 18 -3.33 -15.84 7.27
N GLU A 19 -3.40 -16.76 8.24
CA GLU A 19 -2.61 -18.00 8.20
C GLU A 19 -2.97 -18.86 6.98
N LYS A 20 -4.25 -19.00 6.69
CA LYS A 20 -4.73 -19.77 5.55
C LYS A 20 -4.28 -19.16 4.23
N THR A 21 -4.42 -17.85 4.07
CA THR A 21 -4.03 -17.14 2.85
C THR A 21 -2.53 -17.17 2.63
N VAL A 22 -1.74 -16.88 3.67
CA VAL A 22 -0.27 -16.95 3.61
C VAL A 22 0.20 -18.35 3.23
N SER A 23 -0.37 -19.37 3.86
CA SER A 23 -0.04 -20.76 3.56
C SER A 23 -0.30 -21.13 2.09
N ALA A 24 -1.43 -20.67 1.53
CA ALA A 24 -1.77 -20.90 0.14
C ALA A 24 -0.78 -20.20 -0.82
N TYR A 25 -0.41 -18.96 -0.55
CA TYR A 25 0.57 -18.24 -1.35
C TYR A 25 1.95 -18.92 -1.28
N LYS A 26 2.41 -19.32 -0.10
CA LYS A 26 3.69 -20.02 0.07
C LYS A 26 3.71 -21.39 -0.65
N THR A 27 2.59 -22.08 -0.66
CA THR A 27 2.46 -23.36 -1.39
C THR A 27 2.67 -23.16 -2.88
N LEU A 28 2.16 -22.07 -3.45
CA LEU A 28 2.27 -21.81 -4.89
C LEU A 28 3.59 -21.15 -5.28
N LEU A 29 4.10 -20.23 -4.46
CA LEU A 29 5.23 -19.38 -4.82
C LEU A 29 6.55 -19.80 -4.15
N GLY A 30 6.49 -20.67 -3.15
CA GLY A 30 7.64 -21.02 -2.34
C GLY A 30 8.02 -19.91 -1.35
N THR A 31 9.24 -19.97 -0.86
CA THR A 31 9.80 -18.98 0.06
C THR A 31 10.84 -18.15 -0.67
N GLY A 32 10.39 -17.07 -1.29
CA GLY A 32 11.27 -16.11 -1.95
C GLY A 32 12.09 -15.31 -0.93
N LYS A 33 13.04 -14.56 -1.45
CA LYS A 33 13.91 -13.71 -0.64
C LYS A 33 13.35 -12.29 -0.59
N GLU A 34 13.39 -11.71 0.62
CA GLU A 34 13.06 -10.29 0.79
C GLU A 34 13.97 -9.41 -0.07
N PRO A 35 13.42 -8.50 -0.91
CA PRO A 35 14.23 -7.61 -1.70
C PRO A 35 14.99 -6.60 -0.83
N ALA A 36 16.13 -6.11 -1.32
CA ALA A 36 16.88 -5.05 -0.66
C ALA A 36 16.03 -3.77 -0.58
N GLU A 37 16.19 -3.02 0.51
CA GLU A 37 15.58 -1.70 0.63
C GLU A 37 16.00 -0.78 -0.52
N GLN A 38 15.01 -0.05 -1.06
CA GLN A 38 15.22 0.93 -2.11
C GLN A 38 14.84 2.31 -1.59
N ASN A 39 15.81 3.04 -1.06
CA ASN A 39 15.61 4.38 -0.54
C ASN A 39 15.72 5.40 -1.69
N THR A 40 14.60 5.69 -2.31
CA THR A 40 14.52 6.58 -3.49
C THR A 40 14.06 7.99 -3.16
N GLY A 41 13.50 8.19 -1.98
CA GLY A 41 12.99 9.48 -1.54
C GLY A 41 14.06 10.45 -1.05
N HIS A 42 13.63 11.59 -0.55
CA HIS A 42 14.48 12.62 0.03
C HIS A 42 14.63 12.43 1.55
N LYS A 43 15.61 13.15 2.13
CA LYS A 43 15.95 13.06 3.56
C LYS A 43 15.26 14.16 4.38
N GLU A 44 13.98 14.31 4.29
CA GLU A 44 13.27 15.28 5.09
C GLU A 44 12.66 14.59 6.33
N ILE A 45 12.93 15.16 7.51
CA ILE A 45 12.30 14.68 8.74
C ILE A 45 10.92 15.29 8.82
N ARG A 46 9.90 14.45 8.89
CA ARG A 46 8.51 14.86 8.95
C ARG A 46 7.84 14.32 10.21
N ALA A 47 6.93 15.11 10.76
CA ALA A 47 6.12 14.65 11.88
C ALA A 47 5.17 13.54 11.43
N PRO A 48 5.11 12.40 12.15
CA PRO A 48 4.19 11.31 11.79
C PRO A 48 2.73 11.74 11.87
N PHE A 49 1.94 11.26 10.91
CA PHE A 49 0.48 11.40 10.94
C PHE A 49 -0.17 10.28 10.14
N MET A 50 -1.47 10.11 10.34
CA MET A 50 -2.27 9.15 9.60
C MET A 50 -3.64 9.75 9.33
N LYS A 51 -4.09 9.68 8.07
CA LYS A 51 -5.41 10.19 7.64
C LYS A 51 -6.15 9.15 6.81
N TYR A 52 -7.43 9.02 7.07
CA TYR A 52 -8.33 8.21 6.27
C TYR A 52 -9.55 9.04 5.87
N LYS A 53 -9.82 9.15 4.56
CA LYS A 53 -10.89 9.99 3.99
C LYS A 53 -10.83 11.44 4.50
N GLY A 54 -9.60 11.97 4.61
CA GLY A 54 -9.36 13.35 5.04
C GLY A 54 -9.43 13.59 6.54
N ALA A 55 -9.76 12.60 7.35
CA ALA A 55 -9.82 12.72 8.81
C ALA A 55 -8.62 12.05 9.48
N ASP A 56 -8.11 12.67 10.53
CA ASP A 56 -7.04 12.08 11.34
C ASP A 56 -7.53 10.83 12.04
N ILE A 57 -6.72 9.79 11.99
CA ILE A 57 -6.94 8.53 12.73
C ILE A 57 -5.67 8.18 13.49
N THR A 58 -5.79 7.33 14.52
CA THR A 58 -4.68 7.01 15.42
C THR A 58 -4.03 5.67 15.14
N ASP A 59 -4.76 4.72 14.59
CA ASP A 59 -4.24 3.39 14.29
C ASP A 59 -5.03 2.69 13.17
N THR A 60 -4.41 1.65 12.64
CA THR A 60 -5.03 0.71 11.70
C THR A 60 -4.66 -0.70 12.16
N PRO A 61 -5.35 -1.23 13.18
CA PRO A 61 -4.99 -2.54 13.73
C PRO A 61 -5.13 -3.64 12.67
N MET A 62 -4.07 -4.43 12.51
CA MET A 62 -4.02 -5.48 11.51
C MET A 62 -2.95 -6.52 11.85
N LYS A 63 -3.08 -7.71 11.25
CA LYS A 63 -2.01 -8.68 11.13
C LYS A 63 -1.49 -8.63 9.71
N VAL A 64 -0.18 -8.67 9.53
CA VAL A 64 0.46 -8.57 8.22
C VAL A 64 1.55 -9.62 8.09
N GLU A 65 1.63 -10.25 6.94
CA GLU A 65 2.75 -11.10 6.55
C GLU A 65 3.02 -10.94 5.06
N SER A 66 4.30 -10.97 4.68
CA SER A 66 4.72 -10.85 3.28
C SER A 66 5.15 -12.21 2.74
N VAL A 67 4.79 -12.48 1.48
CA VAL A 67 5.27 -13.63 0.73
C VAL A 67 6.03 -13.11 -0.49
N PHE A 68 7.31 -13.43 -0.58
CA PHE A 68 8.20 -12.86 -1.60
C PHE A 68 8.22 -13.70 -2.87
N SER A 69 8.25 -13.03 -4.01
CA SER A 69 8.50 -13.61 -5.33
C SER A 69 9.78 -13.00 -5.91
N ASP A 70 10.14 -13.34 -7.16
CA ASP A 70 11.38 -12.86 -7.77
C ASP A 70 11.41 -11.36 -8.05
N ASN A 71 10.25 -10.76 -8.37
CA ASN A 71 10.17 -9.38 -8.86
C ASN A 71 9.46 -8.42 -7.91
N PHE A 72 8.54 -8.92 -7.09
CA PHE A 72 7.75 -8.16 -6.14
C PHE A 72 7.30 -9.10 -5.03
N TRP A 73 6.59 -8.57 -4.03
CA TRP A 73 6.04 -9.45 -2.99
C TRP A 73 4.54 -9.20 -2.81
N PHE A 74 3.89 -10.19 -2.21
CA PHE A 74 2.51 -10.06 -1.73
C PHE A 74 2.54 -9.65 -0.26
N GLU A 75 1.96 -8.50 0.05
CA GLU A 75 1.69 -8.10 1.42
C GLU A 75 0.28 -8.53 1.76
N ILE A 76 0.15 -9.46 2.70
CA ILE A 76 -1.15 -10.04 3.05
C ILE A 76 -1.58 -9.46 4.38
N ILE A 77 -2.74 -8.82 4.39
CA ILE A 77 -3.26 -8.05 5.52
C ILE A 77 -4.57 -8.65 5.98
N GLN A 78 -4.64 -8.96 7.27
CA GLN A 78 -5.90 -9.23 7.95
C GLN A 78 -6.28 -8.01 8.78
N PRO A 79 -7.25 -7.19 8.35
CA PRO A 79 -7.71 -6.05 9.14
C PRO A 79 -8.35 -6.52 10.44
N LEU A 80 -8.04 -5.83 11.54
CA LEU A 80 -8.63 -6.09 12.85
C LEU A 80 -9.55 -4.94 13.31
N GLY A 81 -9.58 -3.84 12.57
CA GLY A 81 -10.42 -2.68 12.80
C GLY A 81 -11.53 -2.56 11.75
N ASN A 82 -12.18 -1.39 11.74
CA ASN A 82 -13.28 -1.11 10.81
C ASN A 82 -13.22 0.30 10.20
N ASN A 83 -12.13 1.03 10.40
CA ASN A 83 -11.96 2.41 9.95
C ASN A 83 -10.63 2.57 9.19
N ASP A 84 -10.51 1.81 8.12
CA ASP A 84 -9.36 1.82 7.22
C ASP A 84 -9.73 1.26 5.85
N PRO A 85 -8.91 1.49 4.81
CA PRO A 85 -9.23 1.04 3.46
C PRO A 85 -9.22 -0.49 3.30
N TRP A 86 -8.41 -1.20 4.09
CA TRP A 86 -8.30 -2.66 4.00
C TRP A 86 -9.54 -3.34 4.56
N ALA A 87 -10.03 -2.88 5.72
CA ALA A 87 -11.28 -3.37 6.30
C ALA A 87 -12.48 -3.11 5.39
N ALA A 88 -12.54 -1.91 4.79
CA ALA A 88 -13.60 -1.55 3.86
C ALA A 88 -13.57 -2.43 2.61
N TRP A 89 -12.40 -2.67 2.04
CA TRP A 89 -12.25 -3.53 0.87
C TRP A 89 -12.63 -4.98 1.16
N LEU A 90 -12.15 -5.52 2.28
CA LEU A 90 -12.49 -6.88 2.70
C LEU A 90 -14.00 -7.07 2.88
N LYS A 91 -14.66 -6.10 3.48
CA LYS A 91 -16.11 -6.12 3.68
C LYS A 91 -16.87 -6.14 2.36
N GLU A 92 -16.42 -5.38 1.38
CA GLU A 92 -17.07 -5.25 0.08
C GLU A 92 -16.75 -6.41 -0.86
N HIS A 93 -15.51 -6.88 -0.89
CA HIS A 93 -15.01 -7.82 -1.90
C HIS A 93 -14.64 -9.20 -1.37
N GLY A 94 -14.51 -9.36 -0.05
CA GLY A 94 -13.95 -10.59 0.53
C GLY A 94 -12.44 -10.68 0.35
N THR A 95 -11.88 -11.85 0.62
CA THR A 95 -10.45 -12.13 0.43
C THR A 95 -10.07 -11.92 -1.03
N SER A 96 -9.21 -10.93 -1.30
CA SER A 96 -8.89 -10.50 -2.66
C SER A 96 -7.71 -9.54 -2.70
N ILE A 97 -7.19 -9.29 -3.89
CA ILE A 97 -6.21 -8.22 -4.13
C ILE A 97 -6.93 -6.88 -4.01
N CYS A 98 -6.45 -6.01 -3.11
CA CYS A 98 -7.03 -4.68 -2.95
C CYS A 98 -6.22 -3.57 -3.59
N SER A 99 -4.90 -3.71 -3.70
CA SER A 99 -4.06 -2.64 -4.24
C SER A 99 -2.76 -3.15 -4.84
N ILE A 100 -2.21 -2.30 -5.72
CA ILE A 100 -0.84 -2.41 -6.19
C ILE A 100 -0.05 -1.23 -5.63
N CYS A 101 1.21 -1.45 -5.26
CA CYS A 101 2.08 -0.41 -4.70
C CYS A 101 3.19 -0.06 -5.68
N LEU A 102 3.28 1.22 -6.02
CA LEU A 102 4.34 1.79 -6.82
C LEU A 102 5.34 2.51 -5.91
N LEU A 103 6.62 2.25 -6.11
CA LEU A 103 7.67 2.97 -5.40
C LEU A 103 7.86 4.34 -6.06
N SER A 104 7.68 5.42 -5.30
CA SER A 104 7.91 6.78 -5.79
C SER A 104 9.42 7.02 -6.01
N ASP A 105 9.74 7.72 -7.09
CA ASP A 105 11.11 8.08 -7.45
C ASP A 105 11.51 9.47 -6.93
N GLY A 106 10.63 10.13 -6.24
CA GLY A 106 10.85 11.47 -5.70
C GLY A 106 9.99 11.73 -4.48
N PRO A 107 9.76 13.00 -4.13
CA PRO A 107 8.86 13.30 -3.04
C PRO A 107 7.43 12.87 -3.38
N LEU A 108 6.78 12.23 -2.42
CA LEU A 108 5.42 11.71 -2.57
C LEU A 108 4.44 12.79 -3.06
N GLU A 109 4.64 14.03 -2.66
CA GLU A 109 3.79 15.17 -3.03
C GLU A 109 3.70 15.39 -4.55
N ALA A 110 4.77 15.08 -5.29
CA ALA A 110 4.77 15.20 -6.74
C ALA A 110 3.81 14.17 -7.37
N ASP A 111 3.84 12.94 -6.90
CA ASP A 111 2.91 11.90 -7.35
C ASP A 111 1.48 12.15 -6.87
N GLU A 112 1.32 12.68 -5.67
CA GLU A 112 0.02 13.10 -5.12
C GLU A 112 -0.66 14.14 -6.02
N GLU A 113 0.09 15.13 -6.50
CA GLU A 113 -0.44 16.15 -7.42
C GLU A 113 -0.85 15.53 -8.77
N ILE A 114 -0.06 14.61 -9.29
CA ILE A 114 -0.36 13.90 -10.54
C ILE A 114 -1.67 13.11 -10.40
N MET A 115 -1.82 12.37 -9.30
CA MET A 115 -3.03 11.61 -9.03
C MET A 115 -4.26 12.50 -8.89
N LYS A 116 -4.13 13.60 -8.17
CA LYS A 116 -5.20 14.60 -7.99
C LYS A 116 -5.63 15.20 -9.33
N ASN A 117 -4.66 15.59 -10.16
CA ASN A 117 -4.94 16.15 -11.48
C ASN A 117 -5.58 15.13 -12.43
N ALA A 118 -5.33 13.85 -12.23
CA ALA A 118 -5.98 12.77 -12.97
C ALA A 118 -7.40 12.43 -12.45
N GLY A 119 -7.84 13.08 -11.37
CA GLY A 119 -9.17 12.88 -10.79
C GLY A 119 -9.23 11.78 -9.73
N PHE A 120 -8.11 11.33 -9.21
CA PHE A 120 -8.04 10.30 -8.17
C PHE A 120 -7.76 10.94 -6.81
N ASP A 121 -8.75 10.87 -5.92
CA ASP A 121 -8.65 11.44 -4.59
C ASP A 121 -7.81 10.56 -3.66
N SER A 122 -7.13 11.20 -2.70
CA SER A 122 -6.46 10.53 -1.62
C SER A 122 -7.48 9.84 -0.72
N LEU A 123 -7.28 8.55 -0.51
CA LEU A 123 -8.14 7.73 0.35
C LEU A 123 -7.53 7.56 1.74
N PHE A 124 -6.22 7.31 1.80
CA PHE A 124 -5.49 7.06 3.03
C PHE A 124 -4.05 7.54 2.87
N LYS A 125 -3.52 8.22 3.88
CA LYS A 125 -2.12 8.67 3.89
C LYS A 125 -1.51 8.41 5.25
N HIS A 126 -0.33 7.83 5.25
CA HIS A 126 0.45 7.57 6.45
C HIS A 126 1.88 8.08 6.28
N GLU A 127 2.23 9.09 7.08
CA GLU A 127 3.59 9.57 7.24
C GLU A 127 4.18 8.94 8.50
N LYS A 128 5.23 8.13 8.35
CA LYS A 128 5.87 7.44 9.47
C LYS A 128 7.11 8.17 10.00
N GLY A 129 7.55 9.22 9.30
CA GLY A 129 8.76 9.96 9.63
C GLY A 129 10.00 9.46 8.89
N TYR A 130 10.06 8.17 8.54
CA TYR A 130 11.15 7.56 7.77
C TYR A 130 10.70 7.01 6.41
N GLU A 131 9.42 6.90 6.21
CA GLU A 131 8.75 6.56 4.96
C GLU A 131 7.32 7.10 4.99
N ALA A 132 6.73 7.24 3.82
CA ALA A 132 5.34 7.63 3.68
C ALA A 132 4.69 6.82 2.58
N TYR A 133 3.40 6.59 2.70
CA TYR A 133 2.62 5.99 1.62
C TYR A 133 1.21 6.55 1.59
N GLU A 134 0.61 6.48 0.42
CA GLU A 134 -0.71 7.01 0.18
C GLU A 134 -1.50 6.10 -0.74
N TYR A 135 -2.75 5.84 -0.38
CA TYR A 135 -3.72 5.11 -1.21
C TYR A 135 -4.62 6.10 -1.91
N PHE A 136 -4.90 5.84 -3.17
CA PHE A 136 -5.80 6.65 -3.99
C PHE A 136 -7.03 5.84 -4.41
N ASP A 137 -8.17 6.53 -4.52
CA ASP A 137 -9.44 5.91 -4.90
C ASP A 137 -9.50 5.70 -6.43
N THR A 138 -8.88 4.63 -6.85
CA THR A 138 -8.72 4.26 -8.27
C THR A 138 -9.54 3.04 -8.69
N SER A 139 -10.28 2.44 -7.77
CA SER A 139 -10.89 1.12 -7.97
C SER A 139 -11.87 1.07 -9.13
N LYS A 140 -12.66 2.12 -9.36
CA LYS A 140 -13.62 2.16 -10.48
C LYS A 140 -12.94 2.20 -11.84
N ALA A 141 -11.82 2.91 -11.95
CA ALA A 141 -11.08 3.04 -13.20
C ALA A 141 -10.13 1.87 -13.45
N LEU A 142 -9.48 1.37 -12.40
CA LEU A 142 -8.39 0.41 -12.53
C LEU A 142 -8.71 -0.99 -11.96
N GLY A 143 -9.82 -1.15 -11.26
CA GLY A 143 -10.19 -2.42 -10.63
C GLY A 143 -9.51 -2.71 -9.30
N VAL A 144 -8.53 -1.90 -8.92
CA VAL A 144 -7.81 -1.98 -7.64
C VAL A 144 -7.49 -0.57 -7.17
N LEU A 145 -7.14 -0.43 -5.88
CA LEU A 145 -6.54 0.80 -5.37
C LEU A 145 -5.08 0.88 -5.80
N VAL A 146 -4.57 2.09 -5.92
CA VAL A 146 -3.14 2.35 -6.12
C VAL A 146 -2.56 2.92 -4.85
N GLU A 147 -1.49 2.29 -4.38
CA GLU A 147 -0.64 2.82 -3.33
C GLU A 147 0.62 3.39 -3.96
N VAL A 148 1.04 4.58 -3.55
CA VAL A 148 2.34 5.15 -3.88
C VAL A 148 3.13 5.26 -2.58
N LYS A 149 4.35 4.73 -2.57
CA LYS A 149 5.21 4.68 -1.38
C LYS A 149 6.52 5.40 -1.65
N GLU A 150 6.92 6.25 -0.71
CA GLU A 150 8.23 6.88 -0.68
C GLU A 150 9.03 6.35 0.52
N GLN A 151 10.25 5.89 0.25
CA GLN A 151 11.20 5.50 1.30
C GLN A 151 12.27 6.57 1.42
N TYR A 152 12.42 7.17 2.60
CA TYR A 152 13.40 8.24 2.84
C TYR A 152 14.82 7.65 2.93
N LYS A 153 15.74 8.43 2.42
CA LYS A 153 17.17 8.07 2.47
C LYS A 153 17.77 8.25 3.86
#